data_1efa3888837e2600e58e50b66f6063cc
#
_entry.id   1efa3888837e2600e58e50b66f6063cc
#
_cell.length_a   1.000
_cell.length_b   1.000
_cell.length_c   1.000
_cell.angle_alpha   90.00
_cell.angle_beta   90.00
_cell.angle_gamma   90.00
#
_symmetry.space_group_name_H-M   'P 1'
#
loop_
_entity.id
_entity.type
_entity.pdbx_description
1 polymer ?
#
loop_
_entity_poly.entity_id
_entity_poly.type
_entity_poly.pdbx_seq_one_letter_code
_entity_poly.pdbx_strand_id
1 'polypeptide(L)'
;MLGTCTVRISLLSFRSGKKTSPHSVIVLRTVFIIGFLVGTLPLVLAQGKTVEPAILECRYLERVVVDTLSGRRVSDTLILKAGRTASAFYSKDLLFADSLKAQPDGQQEFRRLMLLYAKEGRISELTSNTSEYIYQNWPDGCITTRAKLGKEPVEFTEERELPKWTLRDSVKTILGYECRMAEADFRGRKWVAWYSVEVPLSVGPWKLWGLPGLIFEAYDSRMEYSYSMVSISADSSGNVTVFDWSDGKKKYTKVTRQKYLRAYSGQDFVNASKAKEAGLGNMASERKYDLREKDY
;
A
#
# COMPACT_ATOMS: atom_id res chain seq x y z
N MET A 1 17.36 44.95 -6.89
CA MET A 1 16.78 45.18 -8.23
C MET A 1 15.70 44.13 -8.46
N LEU A 2 14.48 44.59 -8.34
CA LEU A 2 13.29 43.74 -8.50
C LEU A 2 12.82 43.87 -9.96
N GLY A 3 12.77 42.78 -10.70
CA GLY A 3 12.25 42.74 -12.06
C GLY A 3 10.84 42.12 -12.07
N THR A 4 9.83 42.98 -12.23
CA THR A 4 8.44 42.62 -12.43
C THR A 4 8.19 42.29 -13.90
N CYS A 5 7.75 41.09 -14.19
CA CYS A 5 7.35 40.65 -15.52
C CYS A 5 5.83 40.87 -15.69
N THR A 6 5.48 41.90 -16.51
CA THR A 6 4.09 42.24 -16.83
C THR A 6 3.65 41.53 -18.11
N VAL A 7 2.66 40.64 -18.01
CA VAL A 7 2.04 40.00 -19.19
C VAL A 7 0.92 40.90 -19.70
N ARG A 8 1.08 41.40 -20.95
CA ARG A 8 0.03 42.14 -21.70
C ARG A 8 -0.89 41.16 -22.40
N ILE A 9 -2.18 41.21 -22.08
CA ILE A 9 -3.23 40.51 -22.82
C ILE A 9 -3.81 41.49 -23.84
N SER A 10 -3.69 41.18 -25.13
CA SER A 10 -4.29 41.93 -26.23
C SER A 10 -5.71 41.46 -26.48
N LEU A 11 -6.67 42.36 -26.34
CA LEU A 11 -8.05 42.16 -26.75
C LEU A 11 -8.20 42.44 -28.24
N LEU A 12 -8.55 41.46 -29.02
CA LEU A 12 -9.02 41.61 -30.41
C LEU A 12 -10.53 41.80 -30.41
N SER A 13 -10.97 43.00 -30.88
CA SER A 13 -12.37 43.34 -31.12
C SER A 13 -12.79 42.78 -32.49
N PHE A 14 -13.90 42.08 -32.53
CA PHE A 14 -14.62 41.77 -33.79
C PHE A 14 -15.99 42.46 -33.78
N ARG A 15 -16.20 43.36 -34.76
CA ARG A 15 -17.41 44.07 -35.05
C ARG A 15 -18.13 43.41 -36.21
N SER A 16 -19.44 43.30 -36.16
CA SER A 16 -20.47 43.31 -37.19
C SER A 16 -21.60 42.34 -36.85
N GLY A 17 -22.85 42.62 -36.78
CA GLY A 17 -23.74 43.54 -37.42
C GLY A 17 -25.07 42.89 -37.69
N LYS A 18 -26.18 43.48 -37.21
CA LYS A 18 -27.58 43.44 -37.70
C LYS A 18 -28.59 42.39 -37.23
N LYS A 19 -29.55 42.92 -36.52
CA LYS A 19 -31.04 42.98 -36.70
C LYS A 19 -31.90 41.86 -36.04
N THR A 20 -32.61 42.32 -35.03
CA THR A 20 -34.08 42.28 -34.71
C THR A 20 -34.76 40.91 -34.59
N SER A 21 -35.27 40.57 -33.40
CA SER A 21 -36.66 40.79 -32.93
C SER A 21 -36.93 39.96 -31.65
N PRO A 22 -37.99 40.17 -30.88
CA PRO A 22 -37.93 40.04 -29.42
C PRO A 22 -38.57 38.75 -28.90
N HIS A 23 -38.46 38.59 -27.58
CA HIS A 23 -39.01 37.52 -26.75
C HIS A 23 -38.16 36.23 -26.71
N SER A 24 -37.19 36.25 -25.85
CA SER A 24 -36.70 35.04 -25.23
C SER A 24 -36.25 35.36 -23.82
N VAL A 25 -36.95 34.76 -22.88
CA VAL A 25 -36.68 34.76 -21.46
C VAL A 25 -35.24 34.34 -21.23
N ILE A 26 -34.41 35.26 -20.75
CA ILE A 26 -33.03 34.96 -20.35
C ILE A 26 -33.14 34.23 -19.03
N VAL A 27 -33.09 32.87 -19.10
CA VAL A 27 -32.78 32.06 -17.94
C VAL A 27 -31.30 32.24 -17.68
N LEU A 28 -30.98 33.09 -16.75
CA LEU A 28 -29.62 33.27 -16.23
C LEU A 28 -29.22 31.99 -15.49
N ARG A 29 -28.65 31.05 -16.22
CA ARG A 29 -27.97 29.92 -15.59
C ARG A 29 -26.72 30.45 -14.91
N THR A 30 -26.85 30.69 -13.63
CA THR A 30 -25.70 30.93 -12.74
C THR A 30 -24.87 29.67 -12.74
N VAL A 31 -23.83 29.62 -13.57
CA VAL A 31 -22.81 28.62 -13.48
C VAL A 31 -22.02 28.92 -12.21
N PHE A 32 -22.37 28.22 -11.13
CA PHE A 32 -21.51 28.14 -9.97
C PHE A 32 -20.20 27.46 -10.40
N ILE A 33 -19.21 28.25 -10.74
CA ILE A 33 -17.82 27.81 -10.76
C ILE A 33 -17.50 27.55 -9.28
N ILE A 34 -17.71 26.30 -8.85
CA ILE A 34 -17.11 25.80 -7.62
C ILE A 34 -15.60 25.77 -7.93
N GLY A 35 -14.94 26.87 -7.58
CA GLY A 35 -13.49 26.91 -7.53
C GLY A 35 -13.07 25.78 -6.60
N PHE A 36 -12.50 24.75 -7.20
CA PHE A 36 -11.81 23.70 -6.46
C PHE A 36 -10.62 24.40 -5.79
N LEU A 37 -10.86 24.88 -4.57
CA LEU A 37 -9.80 25.27 -3.66
C LEU A 37 -9.07 23.96 -3.39
N VAL A 38 -8.03 23.68 -4.21
CA VAL A 38 -6.99 22.76 -3.84
C VAL A 38 -6.30 23.42 -2.66
N GLY A 39 -6.96 23.36 -1.52
CA GLY A 39 -6.30 23.59 -0.24
C GLY A 39 -5.14 22.63 -0.22
N THR A 40 -3.93 23.15 -0.22
CA THR A 40 -2.75 22.41 0.20
C THR A 40 -3.09 21.88 1.59
N LEU A 41 -3.64 20.64 1.66
CA LEU A 41 -3.72 19.94 2.93
C LEU A 41 -2.29 20.01 3.49
N PRO A 42 -2.10 20.55 4.70
CA PRO A 42 -0.81 20.47 5.32
C PRO A 42 -0.46 18.99 5.31
N LEU A 43 0.63 18.66 4.63
CA LEU A 43 1.23 17.33 4.68
C LEU A 43 1.59 17.15 6.15
N VAL A 44 0.64 16.60 6.93
CA VAL A 44 0.96 16.18 8.31
C VAL A 44 2.03 15.14 8.10
N LEU A 45 3.26 15.53 8.39
CA LEU A 45 4.41 14.66 8.37
C LEU A 45 4.03 13.46 9.22
N ALA A 46 3.80 12.34 8.56
CA ALA A 46 3.52 11.09 9.24
C ALA A 46 4.55 10.94 10.34
N GLN A 47 4.10 10.85 11.59
CA GLN A 47 5.01 10.70 12.72
C GLN A 47 5.84 9.46 12.46
N GLY A 48 7.14 9.62 12.27
CA GLY A 48 8.01 8.52 11.94
C GLY A 48 9.47 8.91 11.93
N LYS A 49 10.33 7.90 12.04
CA LYS A 49 11.78 8.08 11.94
C LYS A 49 12.19 7.92 10.48
N THR A 50 12.73 8.98 9.89
CA THR A 50 13.42 8.90 8.60
C THR A 50 14.68 8.07 8.76
N VAL A 51 14.85 7.08 7.87
CA VAL A 51 16.04 6.20 7.81
C VAL A 51 17.03 6.78 6.82
N GLU A 52 16.62 6.94 5.57
CA GLU A 52 17.44 7.48 4.48
C GLU A 52 16.56 8.04 3.35
N PRO A 53 17.11 8.82 2.41
CA PRO A 53 16.37 9.21 1.20
C PRO A 53 15.98 7.99 0.38
N ALA A 54 14.74 7.96 -0.10
CA ALA A 54 14.30 6.95 -1.05
C ALA A 54 14.85 7.29 -2.45
N ILE A 55 15.39 6.30 -3.13
CA ILE A 55 15.90 6.41 -4.50
C ILE A 55 14.96 5.72 -5.51
N LEU A 56 14.00 4.94 -5.00
CA LEU A 56 13.05 4.19 -5.81
C LEU A 56 11.71 4.06 -5.08
N GLU A 57 10.61 4.24 -5.82
CA GLU A 57 9.26 3.84 -5.39
C GLU A 57 8.67 2.87 -6.41
N CYS A 58 8.19 1.72 -5.92
CA CYS A 58 7.47 0.76 -6.73
C CYS A 58 6.08 0.54 -6.16
N ARG A 59 5.11 0.30 -7.02
CA ARG A 59 3.77 -0.14 -6.62
C ARG A 59 3.53 -1.55 -7.11
N TYR A 60 3.03 -2.39 -6.22
CA TYR A 60 2.68 -3.76 -6.50
C TYR A 60 1.19 -3.97 -6.32
N LEU A 61 0.57 -4.67 -7.24
CA LEU A 61 -0.74 -5.26 -7.02
C LEU A 61 -0.53 -6.60 -6.32
N GLU A 62 -0.91 -6.65 -5.05
CA GLU A 62 -1.02 -7.91 -4.32
C GLU A 62 -2.34 -8.59 -4.64
N ARG A 63 -2.32 -9.92 -4.80
CA ARG A 63 -3.53 -10.76 -4.79
C ARG A 63 -3.34 -11.88 -3.80
N VAL A 64 -4.34 -12.06 -2.94
CA VAL A 64 -4.34 -13.09 -1.90
C VAL A 64 -5.60 -13.93 -2.04
N VAL A 65 -5.44 -15.26 -2.01
CA VAL A 65 -6.57 -16.19 -1.88
C VAL A 65 -7.04 -16.16 -0.43
N VAL A 66 -8.27 -15.73 -0.20
CA VAL A 66 -8.87 -15.66 1.14
C VAL A 66 -9.86 -16.78 1.41
N ASP A 67 -10.14 -17.60 0.41
CA ASP A 67 -10.91 -18.83 0.53
C ASP A 67 -10.46 -19.81 -0.56
N THR A 68 -9.76 -20.85 -0.17
CA THR A 68 -9.25 -21.87 -1.09
C THR A 68 -10.32 -22.78 -1.67
N LEU A 69 -11.50 -22.86 -1.05
CA LEU A 69 -12.61 -23.69 -1.54
C LEU A 69 -13.37 -22.99 -2.66
N SER A 70 -13.70 -21.71 -2.48
CA SER A 70 -14.38 -20.91 -3.51
C SER A 70 -13.41 -20.26 -4.50
N GLY A 71 -12.11 -20.25 -4.22
CA GLY A 71 -11.11 -19.53 -4.99
C GLY A 71 -11.20 -18.00 -4.85
N ARG A 72 -11.94 -17.49 -3.85
CA ARG A 72 -12.12 -16.05 -3.64
C ARG A 72 -10.80 -15.38 -3.34
N ARG A 73 -10.53 -14.29 -4.08
CA ARG A 73 -9.32 -13.49 -3.95
C ARG A 73 -9.67 -12.06 -3.55
N VAL A 74 -8.74 -11.43 -2.85
CA VAL A 74 -8.73 -9.99 -2.57
C VAL A 74 -7.47 -9.39 -3.14
N SER A 75 -7.53 -8.10 -3.45
CA SER A 75 -6.39 -7.35 -4.01
C SER A 75 -6.10 -6.13 -3.16
N ASP A 76 -4.84 -5.72 -3.12
CA ASP A 76 -4.37 -4.49 -2.47
C ASP A 76 -3.24 -3.85 -3.29
N THR A 77 -3.09 -2.55 -3.20
CA THR A 77 -1.95 -1.83 -3.80
C THR A 77 -0.92 -1.56 -2.73
N LEU A 78 0.24 -2.20 -2.88
CA LEU A 78 1.35 -2.08 -1.95
C LEU A 78 2.46 -1.20 -2.52
N ILE A 79 3.07 -0.40 -1.65
CA ILE A 79 4.16 0.51 -1.98
C ILE A 79 5.45 -0.08 -1.40
N LEU A 80 6.47 -0.19 -2.25
CA LEU A 80 7.86 -0.39 -1.85
C LEU A 80 8.60 0.94 -2.03
N LYS A 81 9.10 1.51 -0.94
CA LYS A 81 10.09 2.59 -0.97
C LYS A 81 11.44 2.02 -0.63
N ALA A 82 12.40 2.15 -1.54
CA ALA A 82 13.75 1.67 -1.35
C ALA A 82 14.76 2.83 -1.35
N GLY A 83 15.63 2.84 -0.37
CA GLY A 83 16.85 3.61 -0.33
C GLY A 83 18.05 2.80 -0.82
N ARG A 84 19.26 3.20 -0.44
CA ARG A 84 20.47 2.47 -0.79
C ARG A 84 20.67 1.21 0.03
N THR A 85 20.24 1.22 1.28
CA THR A 85 20.47 0.15 2.25
C THR A 85 19.19 -0.42 2.83
N ALA A 86 18.19 0.39 3.07
CA ALA A 86 16.94 0.01 3.71
C ALA A 86 15.74 0.15 2.77
N SER A 87 14.65 -0.55 3.09
CA SER A 87 13.38 -0.37 2.38
C SER A 87 12.20 -0.46 3.33
N ALA A 88 11.08 0.14 2.90
CA ALA A 88 9.79 0.06 3.56
C ALA A 88 8.74 -0.48 2.58
N PHE A 89 7.93 -1.43 3.04
CA PHE A 89 6.86 -2.06 2.27
C PHE A 89 5.55 -2.05 3.04
N TYR A 90 4.50 -1.49 2.46
CA TYR A 90 3.22 -1.30 3.14
C TYR A 90 2.07 -1.07 2.15
N SER A 91 0.83 -1.26 2.59
CA SER A 91 -0.35 -0.94 1.79
C SER A 91 -0.54 0.58 1.65
N LYS A 92 -0.87 1.02 0.44
CA LYS A 92 -1.26 2.40 0.13
C LYS A 92 -2.47 2.84 0.95
N ASP A 93 -3.48 1.97 1.04
CA ASP A 93 -4.75 2.29 1.70
C ASP A 93 -4.61 2.22 3.23
N LEU A 94 -3.74 1.34 3.74
CA LEU A 94 -3.36 1.33 5.16
C LEU A 94 -2.66 2.64 5.54
N LEU A 95 -1.68 3.10 4.74
CA LEU A 95 -0.98 4.36 4.97
C LEU A 95 -1.95 5.55 4.94
N PHE A 96 -2.86 5.59 3.97
CA PHE A 96 -3.89 6.62 3.89
C PHE A 96 -4.78 6.64 5.14
N ALA A 97 -5.30 5.47 5.53
CA ALA A 97 -6.17 5.34 6.69
C ALA A 97 -5.48 5.75 8.01
N ASP A 98 -4.24 5.31 8.22
CA ASP A 98 -3.49 5.62 9.43
C ASP A 98 -3.04 7.09 9.44
N SER A 99 -2.64 7.66 8.29
CA SER A 99 -2.31 9.09 8.16
C SER A 99 -3.52 9.98 8.44
N LEU A 100 -4.69 9.62 7.94
CA LEU A 100 -5.92 10.37 8.20
C LEU A 100 -6.30 10.31 9.68
N LYS A 101 -6.28 9.11 10.28
CA LYS A 101 -6.62 8.91 11.70
C LYS A 101 -5.68 9.63 12.67
N ALA A 102 -4.45 9.90 12.24
CA ALA A 102 -3.46 10.63 13.04
C ALA A 102 -3.72 12.15 13.09
N GLN A 103 -4.59 12.68 12.25
CA GLN A 103 -4.94 14.11 12.23
C GLN A 103 -5.94 14.48 13.33
N PRO A 104 -6.01 15.75 13.73
CA PRO A 104 -7.12 16.25 14.54
C PRO A 104 -8.46 15.86 13.86
N ASP A 105 -9.40 15.34 14.64
CA ASP A 105 -10.73 14.85 14.14
C ASP A 105 -10.66 13.72 13.08
N GLY A 106 -9.48 13.25 12.72
CA GLY A 106 -9.27 12.26 11.67
C GLY A 106 -10.00 10.93 11.89
N GLN A 107 -10.20 10.52 13.12
CA GLN A 107 -11.02 9.35 13.46
C GLN A 107 -12.48 9.53 13.06
N GLN A 108 -13.03 10.74 13.22
CA GLN A 108 -14.41 11.06 12.84
C GLN A 108 -14.51 11.13 11.31
N GLU A 109 -13.57 11.80 10.67
CA GLU A 109 -13.54 11.90 9.20
C GLU A 109 -13.36 10.53 8.54
N PHE A 110 -12.49 9.66 9.06
CA PHE A 110 -12.36 8.30 8.55
C PHE A 110 -13.68 7.52 8.66
N ARG A 111 -14.41 7.63 9.80
CA ARG A 111 -15.73 7.00 9.94
C ARG A 111 -16.74 7.55 8.93
N ARG A 112 -16.71 8.86 8.67
CA ARG A 112 -17.57 9.49 7.66
C ARG A 112 -17.29 8.94 6.25
N LEU A 113 -16.03 8.84 5.87
CA LEU A 113 -15.62 8.27 4.59
C LEU A 113 -16.02 6.79 4.48
N MET A 114 -15.81 6.00 5.53
CA MET A 114 -16.22 4.59 5.55
C MET A 114 -17.72 4.41 5.28
N LEU A 115 -18.57 5.25 5.88
CA LEU A 115 -20.01 5.22 5.65
C LEU A 115 -20.38 5.62 4.22
N LEU A 116 -19.71 6.63 3.66
CA LEU A 116 -19.92 7.09 2.29
C LEU A 116 -19.55 5.98 1.28
N TYR A 117 -18.34 5.43 1.38
CA TYR A 117 -17.85 4.38 0.48
C TYR A 117 -18.62 3.07 0.64
N ALA A 118 -19.12 2.77 1.85
CA ALA A 118 -20.00 1.61 2.06
C ALA A 118 -21.34 1.77 1.32
N LYS A 119 -21.94 2.96 1.32
CA LYS A 119 -23.18 3.26 0.56
C LYS A 119 -22.98 3.13 -0.96
N GLU A 120 -21.78 3.45 -1.43
CA GLU A 120 -21.41 3.33 -2.85
C GLU A 120 -20.92 1.93 -3.24
N GLY A 121 -20.83 0.99 -2.31
CA GLY A 121 -20.27 -0.36 -2.54
C GLY A 121 -18.75 -0.38 -2.79
N ARG A 122 -18.04 0.69 -2.44
CA ARG A 122 -16.61 0.92 -2.71
C ARG A 122 -15.72 0.82 -1.47
N ILE A 123 -16.19 0.21 -0.41
CA ILE A 123 -15.47 0.15 0.88
C ILE A 123 -14.06 -0.46 0.77
N SER A 124 -13.85 -1.34 -0.21
CA SER A 124 -12.54 -1.94 -0.50
C SER A 124 -11.47 -0.93 -0.91
N GLU A 125 -11.86 0.26 -1.37
CA GLU A 125 -10.93 1.34 -1.73
C GLU A 125 -10.41 2.13 -0.51
N LEU A 126 -10.95 1.88 0.67
CA LEU A 126 -10.53 2.48 1.94
C LEU A 126 -9.96 1.47 2.93
N THR A 127 -9.97 0.20 2.57
CA THR A 127 -9.56 -0.88 3.48
C THR A 127 -8.42 -1.67 2.88
N SER A 128 -7.38 -1.89 3.67
CA SER A 128 -6.27 -2.75 3.29
C SER A 128 -6.52 -4.19 3.74
N ASN A 129 -5.99 -5.13 2.98
CA ASN A 129 -5.98 -6.56 3.32
C ASN A 129 -4.89 -6.91 4.33
N THR A 130 -3.98 -5.99 4.62
CA THR A 130 -2.90 -6.16 5.59
C THR A 130 -2.92 -5.02 6.61
N SER A 131 -2.40 -5.30 7.80
CA SER A 131 -2.10 -4.27 8.82
C SER A 131 -0.59 -4.07 9.00
N GLU A 132 0.21 -4.63 8.11
CA GLU A 132 1.67 -4.69 8.27
C GLU A 132 2.38 -3.55 7.55
N TYR A 133 3.34 -2.96 8.27
CA TYR A 133 4.42 -2.15 7.73
C TYR A 133 5.71 -2.93 7.92
N ILE A 134 6.40 -3.23 6.85
CA ILE A 134 7.61 -4.05 6.86
C ILE A 134 8.80 -3.17 6.50
N TYR A 135 9.81 -3.17 7.35
CA TYR A 135 11.04 -2.40 7.18
C TYR A 135 12.21 -3.37 7.07
N GLN A 136 12.81 -3.44 5.90
CA GLN A 136 13.97 -4.30 5.66
C GLN A 136 15.26 -3.54 5.93
N ASN A 137 16.23 -4.24 6.52
CA ASN A 137 17.51 -3.72 6.95
C ASN A 137 17.39 -2.52 7.92
N TRP A 138 16.40 -2.58 8.78
CA TRP A 138 16.19 -1.64 9.87
C TRP A 138 15.66 -2.36 11.13
N PRO A 139 16.50 -2.39 12.22
CA PRO A 139 17.94 -2.06 12.27
C PRO A 139 18.76 -2.87 11.27
N ASP A 140 20.04 -2.50 11.05
CA ASP A 140 20.94 -3.20 10.14
C ASP A 140 20.93 -4.71 10.38
N GLY A 141 20.84 -5.49 9.29
CA GLY A 141 20.76 -6.95 9.34
C GLY A 141 19.39 -7.51 9.78
N CYS A 142 18.40 -6.67 10.02
CA CYS A 142 17.09 -7.09 10.53
C CYS A 142 15.93 -6.72 9.60
N ILE A 143 14.80 -7.39 9.80
CA ILE A 143 13.49 -6.98 9.30
C ILE A 143 12.64 -6.63 10.52
N THR A 144 12.11 -5.41 10.56
CA THR A 144 11.12 -5.00 11.56
C THR A 144 9.74 -4.94 10.93
N THR A 145 8.78 -5.59 11.57
CA THR A 145 7.36 -5.51 11.20
C THR A 145 6.59 -4.80 12.28
N ARG A 146 5.86 -3.77 11.92
CA ARG A 146 4.84 -3.10 12.74
C ARG A 146 3.47 -3.48 12.21
N ALA A 147 2.59 -3.91 13.09
CA ALA A 147 1.27 -4.40 12.70
C ALA A 147 0.23 -4.11 13.79
N LYS A 148 -1.03 -4.43 13.50
CA LYS A 148 -2.10 -4.45 14.49
C LYS A 148 -2.58 -5.87 14.70
N LEU A 149 -2.66 -6.28 15.96
CA LEU A 149 -3.28 -7.51 16.38
C LEU A 149 -4.61 -7.17 17.08
N GLY A 150 -5.70 -7.16 16.30
CA GLY A 150 -6.94 -6.53 16.69
C GLY A 150 -6.79 -5.00 16.80
N LYS A 151 -6.91 -4.48 18.03
CA LYS A 151 -6.71 -3.04 18.33
C LYS A 151 -5.34 -2.72 18.90
N GLU A 152 -4.51 -3.73 19.16
CA GLU A 152 -3.21 -3.54 19.82
C GLU A 152 -2.09 -3.38 18.76
N PRO A 153 -1.33 -2.28 18.83
CA PRO A 153 -0.16 -2.11 17.99
C PRO A 153 0.96 -3.05 18.50
N VAL A 154 1.49 -3.84 17.58
CA VAL A 154 2.58 -4.78 17.87
C VAL A 154 3.76 -4.54 16.95
N GLU A 155 4.96 -4.84 17.45
CA GLU A 155 6.19 -4.77 16.67
C GLU A 155 7.02 -6.00 16.97
N PHE A 156 7.58 -6.60 15.92
CA PHE A 156 8.61 -7.62 16.06
C PHE A 156 9.74 -7.37 15.08
N THR A 157 10.93 -7.75 15.51
CA THR A 157 12.15 -7.68 14.72
C THR A 157 12.74 -9.08 14.62
N GLU A 158 13.15 -9.45 13.43
CA GLU A 158 13.74 -10.73 13.10
C GLU A 158 15.02 -10.54 12.29
N GLU A 159 15.89 -11.53 12.26
CA GLU A 159 17.06 -11.52 11.38
C GLU A 159 16.61 -11.45 9.92
N ARG A 160 17.31 -10.66 9.12
CA ARG A 160 17.08 -10.55 7.68
C ARG A 160 17.67 -11.76 6.97
N GLU A 161 16.97 -12.87 7.09
CA GLU A 161 17.35 -14.13 6.45
C GLU A 161 17.34 -14.00 4.92
N LEU A 162 18.41 -14.45 4.27
CA LEU A 162 18.53 -14.45 2.82
C LEU A 162 17.81 -15.68 2.24
N PRO A 163 16.78 -15.49 1.39
CA PRO A 163 16.18 -16.60 0.66
C PRO A 163 17.23 -17.29 -0.23
N LYS A 164 17.29 -18.61 -0.19
CA LYS A 164 18.25 -19.41 -0.99
C LYS A 164 17.73 -19.54 -2.42
N TRP A 165 18.00 -18.51 -3.24
CA TRP A 165 17.53 -18.46 -4.61
C TRP A 165 18.27 -19.44 -5.52
N THR A 166 17.50 -20.19 -6.32
CA THR A 166 17.96 -20.96 -7.47
C THR A 166 17.55 -20.21 -8.73
N LEU A 167 18.55 -19.74 -9.47
CA LEU A 167 18.33 -19.02 -10.74
C LEU A 167 17.86 -19.99 -11.83
N ARG A 168 16.98 -19.51 -12.73
CA ARG A 168 16.43 -20.26 -13.86
C ARG A 168 16.70 -19.52 -15.17
N ASP A 169 16.75 -20.25 -16.27
CA ASP A 169 17.04 -19.69 -17.61
C ASP A 169 15.83 -18.97 -18.25
N SER A 170 14.66 -19.05 -17.62
CA SER A 170 13.45 -18.41 -18.14
C SER A 170 13.56 -16.89 -18.07
N VAL A 171 13.13 -16.23 -19.15
CA VAL A 171 13.13 -14.77 -19.30
C VAL A 171 11.76 -14.32 -19.77
N LYS A 172 11.30 -13.16 -19.28
CA LYS A 172 10.11 -12.44 -19.78
C LYS A 172 10.28 -10.94 -19.61
N THR A 173 9.48 -10.16 -20.32
CA THR A 173 9.47 -8.70 -20.19
C THR A 173 8.34 -8.26 -19.24
N ILE A 174 8.64 -7.43 -18.24
CA ILE A 174 7.66 -6.81 -17.34
C ILE A 174 7.93 -5.31 -17.31
N LEU A 175 6.93 -4.49 -17.61
CA LEU A 175 7.04 -3.02 -17.68
C LEU A 175 8.20 -2.52 -18.54
N GLY A 176 8.58 -3.27 -19.59
CA GLY A 176 9.69 -2.93 -20.48
C GLY A 176 11.05 -3.42 -20.05
N TYR A 177 11.19 -4.02 -18.86
CA TYR A 177 12.44 -4.58 -18.33
C TYR A 177 12.56 -6.07 -18.61
N GLU A 178 13.75 -6.53 -19.00
CA GLU A 178 14.04 -7.96 -19.07
C GLU A 178 14.13 -8.54 -17.67
N CYS A 179 13.26 -9.50 -17.36
CA CYS A 179 13.21 -10.17 -16.07
C CYS A 179 13.57 -11.63 -16.20
N ARG A 180 14.41 -12.11 -15.29
CA ARG A 180 14.85 -13.50 -15.16
C ARG A 180 14.15 -14.16 -14.00
N MET A 181 13.94 -15.48 -14.10
CA MET A 181 13.24 -16.26 -13.07
C MET A 181 14.21 -16.78 -12.00
N ALA A 182 13.75 -16.77 -10.76
CA ALA A 182 14.41 -17.45 -9.65
C ALA A 182 13.37 -18.13 -8.76
N GLU A 183 13.78 -19.21 -8.07
CA GLU A 183 12.93 -19.94 -7.12
C GLU A 183 13.63 -20.06 -5.78
N ALA A 184 12.87 -20.03 -4.68
CA ALA A 184 13.39 -20.29 -3.34
C ALA A 184 12.32 -20.90 -2.44
N ASP A 185 12.73 -21.78 -1.52
CA ASP A 185 11.93 -22.13 -0.36
C ASP A 185 12.20 -21.09 0.73
N PHE A 186 11.15 -20.35 1.13
CA PHE A 186 11.29 -19.30 2.11
C PHE A 186 10.01 -19.16 2.95
N ARG A 187 10.14 -19.11 4.26
CA ARG A 187 9.04 -18.97 5.22
C ARG A 187 7.93 -20.03 5.03
N GLY A 188 8.33 -21.27 4.74
CA GLY A 188 7.44 -22.41 4.56
C GLY A 188 6.64 -22.43 3.26
N ARG A 189 7.01 -21.57 2.29
CA ARG A 189 6.45 -21.57 0.94
C ARG A 189 7.54 -21.64 -0.12
N LYS A 190 7.22 -22.26 -1.26
CA LYS A 190 8.05 -22.20 -2.45
C LYS A 190 7.64 -20.96 -3.25
N TRP A 191 8.56 -20.01 -3.36
CA TRP A 191 8.40 -18.77 -4.10
C TRP A 191 9.03 -18.84 -5.48
N VAL A 192 8.36 -18.22 -6.44
CA VAL A 192 8.90 -17.88 -7.76
C VAL A 192 9.00 -16.37 -7.85
N ALA A 193 10.16 -15.86 -8.25
CA ALA A 193 10.40 -14.44 -8.43
C ALA A 193 10.93 -14.15 -9.84
N TRP A 194 10.50 -13.00 -10.38
CA TRP A 194 11.01 -12.43 -11.63
C TRP A 194 11.69 -11.12 -11.30
N TYR A 195 13.00 -11.04 -11.58
CA TYR A 195 13.82 -9.90 -11.22
C TYR A 195 14.59 -9.37 -12.43
N SER A 196 14.90 -8.07 -12.44
CA SER A 196 15.71 -7.45 -13.47
C SER A 196 17.00 -6.88 -12.91
N VAL A 197 18.11 -7.21 -13.57
CA VAL A 197 19.44 -6.66 -13.27
C VAL A 197 19.61 -5.24 -13.78
N GLU A 198 18.72 -4.76 -14.65
CA GLU A 198 18.71 -3.38 -15.13
C GLU A 198 18.42 -2.39 -14.00
N VAL A 199 17.77 -2.83 -12.92
CA VAL A 199 17.59 -2.09 -11.69
C VAL A 199 18.39 -2.79 -10.58
N PRO A 200 19.65 -2.41 -10.34
CA PRO A 200 20.59 -3.17 -9.49
C PRO A 200 20.36 -2.93 -7.99
N LEU A 201 19.12 -3.11 -7.55
CA LEU A 201 18.69 -3.01 -6.16
C LEU A 201 18.19 -4.39 -5.70
N SER A 202 18.86 -4.98 -4.72
CA SER A 202 18.53 -6.30 -4.17
C SER A 202 17.35 -6.23 -3.20
N VAL A 203 16.20 -5.78 -3.70
CA VAL A 203 14.96 -5.59 -2.93
C VAL A 203 13.75 -6.13 -3.70
N GLY A 204 12.64 -6.34 -2.99
CA GLY A 204 11.40 -6.82 -3.58
C GLY A 204 10.21 -6.65 -2.64
N PRO A 205 9.04 -7.17 -3.04
CA PRO A 205 7.83 -7.10 -2.24
C PRO A 205 7.96 -7.95 -0.97
N TRP A 206 7.24 -7.57 0.06
CA TRP A 206 7.17 -8.23 1.35
C TRP A 206 8.56 -8.39 1.98
N LYS A 207 9.02 -9.60 2.26
CA LYS A 207 10.34 -9.94 2.83
C LYS A 207 11.27 -10.56 1.79
N LEU A 208 10.91 -10.53 0.50
CA LEU A 208 11.72 -11.12 -0.58
C LEU A 208 12.81 -10.14 -1.00
N TRP A 209 14.06 -10.64 -1.04
CA TRP A 209 15.25 -9.87 -1.38
C TRP A 209 16.41 -10.79 -1.76
N GLY A 210 17.58 -10.26 -2.10
CA GLY A 210 18.81 -11.04 -2.26
C GLY A 210 19.09 -11.48 -3.69
N LEU A 211 18.22 -11.19 -4.65
CA LEU A 211 18.51 -11.35 -6.07
C LEU A 211 19.41 -10.21 -6.58
N PRO A 212 20.18 -10.39 -7.65
CA PRO A 212 21.08 -9.36 -8.18
C PRO A 212 20.34 -8.24 -8.94
N GLY A 213 19.14 -7.90 -8.51
CA GLY A 213 18.27 -6.87 -9.05
C GLY A 213 16.91 -6.83 -8.39
N LEU A 214 16.12 -5.83 -8.77
CA LEU A 214 14.79 -5.59 -8.27
C LEU A 214 13.83 -6.72 -8.68
N ILE A 215 13.01 -7.19 -7.74
CA ILE A 215 11.97 -8.18 -8.00
C ILE A 215 10.72 -7.47 -8.53
N PHE A 216 10.35 -7.73 -9.77
CA PHE A 216 9.18 -7.17 -10.45
C PHE A 216 7.90 -7.96 -10.19
N GLU A 217 8.03 -9.27 -10.04
CA GLU A 217 6.89 -10.15 -9.77
C GLU A 217 7.34 -11.26 -8.82
N ALA A 218 6.48 -11.63 -7.90
CA ALA A 218 6.70 -12.80 -7.06
C ALA A 218 5.38 -13.47 -6.72
N TYR A 219 5.37 -14.80 -6.66
CA TYR A 219 4.21 -15.59 -6.26
C TYR A 219 4.64 -16.90 -5.63
N ASP A 220 3.84 -17.43 -4.73
CA ASP A 220 4.05 -18.77 -4.23
C ASP A 220 3.52 -19.83 -5.20
N SER A 221 4.07 -21.03 -5.14
CA SER A 221 3.78 -22.14 -6.09
C SER A 221 2.30 -22.52 -6.17
N ARG A 222 1.49 -22.15 -5.17
CA ARG A 222 0.04 -22.37 -5.15
C ARG A 222 -0.75 -21.17 -5.66
N MET A 223 -0.10 -20.06 -6.01
CA MET A 223 -0.76 -18.81 -6.38
C MET A 223 -1.74 -18.29 -5.31
N GLU A 224 -1.47 -18.61 -4.03
CA GLU A 224 -2.24 -18.09 -2.91
C GLU A 224 -1.86 -16.66 -2.57
N TYR A 225 -0.59 -16.32 -2.77
CA TYR A 225 -0.03 -14.97 -2.66
C TYR A 225 0.71 -14.61 -3.94
N SER A 226 0.39 -13.46 -4.50
CA SER A 226 1.12 -12.94 -5.66
C SER A 226 1.28 -11.42 -5.57
N TYR A 227 2.42 -10.95 -6.06
CA TYR A 227 2.81 -9.55 -6.19
C TYR A 227 3.19 -9.29 -7.64
N SER A 228 2.53 -8.35 -8.29
CA SER A 228 2.85 -7.93 -9.65
C SER A 228 3.11 -6.44 -9.65
N MET A 229 4.31 -6.01 -10.07
CA MET A 229 4.63 -4.59 -10.17
C MET A 229 3.76 -3.92 -11.21
N VAL A 230 3.14 -2.79 -10.86
CA VAL A 230 2.29 -1.98 -11.72
C VAL A 230 2.90 -0.63 -12.06
N SER A 231 3.86 -0.16 -11.26
CA SER A 231 4.64 1.04 -11.59
C SER A 231 5.97 1.06 -10.85
N ILE A 232 6.93 1.74 -11.47
CA ILE A 232 8.27 2.01 -10.93
C ILE A 232 8.62 3.46 -11.21
N SER A 233 9.18 4.16 -10.24
CA SER A 233 9.64 5.54 -10.35
C SER A 233 10.97 5.71 -9.63
N ALA A 234 11.98 6.20 -10.36
CA ALA A 234 13.29 6.57 -9.81
C ALA A 234 13.30 7.97 -9.19
N ASP A 235 12.34 8.84 -9.55
CA ASP A 235 12.16 10.18 -8.98
C ASP A 235 11.29 10.12 -7.71
N SER A 236 11.60 9.23 -6.78
CA SER A 236 10.83 9.17 -5.57
C SER A 236 11.22 10.36 -4.67
N SER A 237 10.36 11.37 -4.68
CA SER A 237 10.44 12.42 -3.67
C SER A 237 10.03 11.83 -2.32
N GLY A 238 10.94 11.85 -1.35
CA GLY A 238 10.66 11.42 0.00
C GLY A 238 11.72 10.49 0.58
N ASN A 239 11.37 9.85 1.68
CA ASN A 239 12.29 9.06 2.48
C ASN A 239 11.76 7.64 2.70
N VAL A 240 12.66 6.72 2.96
CA VAL A 240 12.35 5.48 3.67
C VAL A 240 12.07 5.87 5.12
N THR A 241 10.80 5.78 5.52
CA THR A 241 10.34 6.23 6.83
C THR A 241 9.74 5.07 7.61
N VAL A 242 10.19 4.91 8.84
CA VAL A 242 9.59 3.98 9.80
C VAL A 242 8.48 4.72 10.53
N PHE A 243 7.26 4.50 10.08
CA PHE A 243 6.08 5.18 10.61
C PHE A 243 5.80 4.77 12.05
N ASP A 244 5.40 5.74 12.87
CA ASP A 244 4.91 5.53 14.23
C ASP A 244 3.44 5.94 14.31
N TRP A 245 2.56 4.95 14.32
CA TRP A 245 1.11 5.12 14.46
C TRP A 245 0.63 4.87 15.89
N SER A 246 1.55 4.78 16.84
CA SER A 246 1.20 4.87 18.26
C SER A 246 0.65 6.27 18.51
N ASP A 247 -0.48 6.37 19.20
CA ASP A 247 -1.10 7.67 19.54
C ASP A 247 -0.36 8.41 20.67
N GLY A 248 0.91 8.06 20.91
CA GLY A 248 1.73 8.53 22.02
C GLY A 248 1.32 7.96 23.39
N LYS A 249 0.14 7.36 23.48
CA LYS A 249 -0.40 6.73 24.69
C LYS A 249 -0.14 5.22 24.73
N LYS A 250 -0.18 4.55 23.57
CA LYS A 250 0.09 3.12 23.41
C LYS A 250 1.34 2.92 22.60
N LYS A 251 2.44 2.53 23.24
CA LYS A 251 3.64 2.07 22.55
C LYS A 251 3.40 0.71 21.89
N TYR A 252 4.14 0.42 20.83
CA TYR A 252 4.13 -0.91 20.22
C TYR A 252 4.52 -1.98 21.23
N THR A 253 3.67 -2.98 21.42
CA THR A 253 3.99 -4.17 22.21
C THR A 253 5.00 -5.01 21.45
N LYS A 254 6.17 -5.22 22.05
CA LYS A 254 7.20 -6.09 21.47
C LYS A 254 6.80 -7.56 21.61
N VAL A 255 6.79 -8.26 20.49
CA VAL A 255 6.46 -9.70 20.44
C VAL A 255 7.51 -10.44 19.60
N THR A 256 7.50 -11.76 19.61
CA THR A 256 8.26 -12.56 18.63
C THR A 256 7.41 -12.78 17.38
N ARG A 257 8.06 -13.02 16.23
CA ARG A 257 7.38 -13.38 14.98
C ARG A 257 6.42 -14.57 15.18
N GLN A 258 6.90 -15.63 15.82
CA GLN A 258 6.09 -16.83 16.08
C GLN A 258 4.86 -16.52 16.93
N LYS A 259 5.01 -15.72 17.99
CA LYS A 259 3.89 -15.31 18.83
C LYS A 259 2.88 -14.47 18.04
N TYR A 260 3.36 -13.56 17.19
CA TYR A 260 2.49 -12.77 16.32
C TYR A 260 1.71 -13.67 15.35
N LEU A 261 2.38 -14.55 14.62
CA LEU A 261 1.74 -15.41 13.62
C LEU A 261 0.71 -16.37 14.23
N ARG A 262 1.02 -16.98 15.39
CA ARG A 262 0.07 -17.82 16.14
C ARG A 262 -1.13 -17.04 16.62
N ALA A 263 -0.93 -15.83 17.15
CA ALA A 263 -2.03 -14.98 17.59
C ALA A 263 -2.87 -14.48 16.41
N TYR A 264 -2.22 -14.14 15.29
CA TYR A 264 -2.90 -13.72 14.06
C TYR A 264 -3.77 -14.85 13.49
N SER A 265 -3.27 -16.08 13.42
CA SER A 265 -4.05 -17.26 13.01
C SER A 265 -5.19 -17.57 13.96
N GLY A 266 -4.99 -17.38 15.28
CA GLY A 266 -6.00 -17.61 16.30
C GLY A 266 -7.12 -16.57 16.32
N GLN A 267 -6.87 -15.32 15.91
CA GLN A 267 -7.90 -14.27 15.86
C GLN A 267 -9.04 -14.59 14.92
N ASP A 268 -8.76 -15.25 13.82
CA ASP A 268 -9.78 -15.61 12.85
C ASP A 268 -10.76 -16.63 13.42
N PHE A 269 -10.26 -17.58 14.19
CA PHE A 269 -11.09 -18.57 14.89
C PHE A 269 -12.01 -17.91 15.92
N VAL A 270 -11.48 -16.97 16.73
CA VAL A 270 -12.28 -16.22 17.71
C VAL A 270 -13.34 -15.35 17.05
N ASN A 271 -13.01 -14.71 15.94
CA ASN A 271 -13.96 -13.87 15.19
C ASN A 271 -15.07 -14.73 14.56
N ALA A 272 -14.74 -15.89 14.02
CA ALA A 272 -15.71 -16.84 13.48
C ALA A 272 -16.66 -17.37 14.56
N SER A 273 -16.13 -17.74 15.74
CA SER A 273 -16.93 -18.19 16.87
C SER A 273 -17.90 -17.12 17.35
N LYS A 274 -17.44 -15.89 17.54
CA LYS A 274 -18.29 -14.75 17.95
C LYS A 274 -19.36 -14.39 16.94
N ALA A 275 -19.06 -14.48 15.64
CA ALA A 275 -20.05 -14.24 14.59
C ALA A 275 -21.11 -15.34 14.56
N LYS A 276 -20.72 -16.60 14.80
CA LYS A 276 -21.66 -17.73 14.94
C LYS A 276 -22.56 -17.56 16.16
N GLU A 277 -22.01 -17.16 17.31
CA GLU A 277 -22.78 -16.87 18.52
C GLU A 277 -23.75 -15.70 18.33
N ALA A 278 -23.37 -14.68 17.52
CA ALA A 278 -24.22 -13.54 17.19
C ALA A 278 -25.28 -13.83 16.10
N GLY A 279 -25.44 -15.10 15.67
CA GLY A 279 -26.40 -15.48 14.62
C GLY A 279 -25.98 -15.06 13.20
N LEU A 280 -24.75 -14.58 13.01
CA LEU A 280 -24.17 -14.14 11.74
C LEU A 280 -23.37 -15.26 11.05
N GLY A 281 -23.71 -16.51 11.33
CA GLY A 281 -22.93 -17.71 11.02
C GLY A 281 -22.54 -17.91 9.56
N ASN A 282 -23.20 -17.25 8.63
CA ASN A 282 -22.84 -17.30 7.20
C ASN A 282 -21.87 -16.20 6.78
N MET A 283 -21.56 -15.22 7.64
CA MET A 283 -20.62 -14.11 7.33
C MET A 283 -19.20 -14.35 7.89
N ALA A 284 -19.06 -15.25 8.85
CA ALA A 284 -17.77 -15.67 9.39
C ALA A 284 -17.39 -17.02 8.80
N SER A 285 -16.92 -17.03 7.57
CA SER A 285 -16.26 -18.22 7.05
C SER A 285 -14.99 -18.48 7.85
N GLU A 286 -14.82 -19.70 8.36
CA GLU A 286 -13.50 -20.17 8.78
C GLU A 286 -12.52 -19.81 7.67
N ARG A 287 -11.42 -19.12 8.00
CA ARG A 287 -10.39 -18.86 7.02
C ARG A 287 -9.89 -20.18 6.45
N LYS A 288 -10.10 -20.37 5.17
CA LYS A 288 -9.68 -21.58 4.45
C LYS A 288 -8.44 -21.29 3.62
N TYR A 289 -7.54 -20.45 4.14
CA TYR A 289 -6.25 -20.17 3.50
C TYR A 289 -5.12 -20.22 4.52
N ASP A 290 -3.97 -20.61 4.04
CA ASP A 290 -2.75 -20.65 4.83
C ASP A 290 -2.16 -19.23 4.97
N LEU A 291 -1.55 -18.95 6.11
CA LEU A 291 -0.80 -17.72 6.30
C LEU A 291 0.34 -17.61 5.27
N ARG A 292 0.76 -16.37 5.00
CA ARG A 292 1.90 -16.08 4.13
C ARG A 292 3.19 -16.75 4.63
N GLU A 293 3.37 -16.84 5.94
CA GLU A 293 4.43 -17.57 6.61
C GLU A 293 3.87 -18.82 7.28
N LYS A 294 4.50 -19.98 7.04
CA LYS A 294 4.06 -21.29 7.57
C LYS A 294 5.05 -21.93 8.51
N ASP A 295 6.20 -21.31 8.72
CA ASP A 295 7.33 -21.80 9.53
C ASP A 295 7.32 -21.29 10.99
N TYR A 296 6.13 -21.30 11.66
CA TYR A 296 5.93 -20.76 13.00
C TYR A 296 5.41 -21.75 14.04
#